data_555dd9ed7dc5cd945b2f105661f64798
#
_entry.id   555dd9ed7dc5cd945b2f105661f64798
#
_cell.length_a   1.000
_cell.length_b   1.000
_cell.length_c   1.000
_cell.angle_alpha   90.00
_cell.angle_beta   90.00
_cell.angle_gamma   90.00
#
_symmetry.space_group_name_H-M   'P 1'
#
loop_
_entity.id
_entity.type
_entity.pdbx_description
1 polymer ?
#
loop_
_entity_poly.entity_id
_entity_poly.type
_entity_poly.pdbx_seq_one_letter_code
_entity_poly.pdbx_strand_id
1 'polypeptide(L)'
;PGFPRAAPWECLTFEWFEVLSNDKRIMNGLKNSLIVGSGTVILSVVLGLAGALMLTQIYPKLRATLYTIVIAPILIPGVVLGISTLIFWDRLNIMLGLSGDSFLHNGIFLTILGQSTFIASYCMLVFLARLQRFDMDLTEAALDLGATNVQAFRKVLVPFLMPAIASAAVLAFLASFENYNT
;
A
#
# COMPACT_ATOMS: atom_id res chain seq x y z
N PRO A 1 20.48 36.18 21.20
CA PRO A 1 21.14 35.67 20.01
C PRO A 1 20.20 35.84 18.83
N GLY A 2 20.44 36.91 18.02
CA GLY A 2 19.60 37.21 16.86
C GLY A 2 19.88 36.20 15.75
N PHE A 3 18.84 35.76 15.09
CA PHE A 3 18.98 35.07 13.84
C PHE A 3 19.80 35.95 12.88
N PRO A 4 20.86 35.45 12.27
CA PRO A 4 21.59 36.20 11.26
C PRO A 4 20.65 36.54 10.10
N ARG A 5 20.49 37.83 9.85
CA ARG A 5 19.79 38.32 8.64
C ARG A 5 20.74 38.18 7.43
N ALA A 6 21.13 36.95 7.14
CA ALA A 6 21.89 36.65 5.94
C ALA A 6 20.94 36.56 4.75
N ALA A 7 21.34 37.10 3.62
CA ALA A 7 20.61 36.92 2.38
C ALA A 7 20.48 35.40 2.11
N PRO A 8 19.32 34.90 1.60
CA PRO A 8 19.07 33.47 1.50
C PRO A 8 20.10 32.66 0.68
N TRP A 9 20.91 33.31 -0.12
CA TRP A 9 21.97 32.67 -0.91
C TRP A 9 23.37 32.69 -0.24
N GLU A 10 23.57 33.40 0.87
CA GLU A 10 24.87 33.46 1.56
C GLU A 10 25.09 32.27 2.51
N CYS A 11 24.07 31.47 2.78
CA CYS A 11 24.10 30.35 3.71
C CYS A 11 23.76 29.00 3.04
N LEU A 12 23.98 28.86 1.73
CA LEU A 12 23.86 27.56 1.08
C LEU A 12 25.06 26.70 1.47
N THR A 13 24.84 25.75 2.36
CA THR A 13 25.84 24.79 2.82
C THR A 13 25.28 23.38 2.78
N PHE A 14 26.13 22.39 2.48
CA PHE A 14 25.80 20.98 2.58
C PHE A 14 26.06 20.40 3.99
N GLU A 15 26.59 21.22 4.91
CA GLU A 15 26.92 20.82 6.28
C GLU A 15 25.73 20.22 7.03
N TRP A 16 24.52 20.72 6.78
CA TRP A 16 23.28 20.17 7.35
C TRP A 16 22.97 18.75 6.90
N PHE A 17 23.36 18.37 5.70
CA PHE A 17 23.20 16.98 5.23
C PHE A 17 24.20 16.05 5.93
N GLU A 18 25.39 16.53 6.24
CA GLU A 18 26.37 15.78 7.01
C GLU A 18 25.91 15.60 8.46
N VAL A 19 25.39 16.63 9.10
CA VAL A 19 24.77 16.55 10.44
C VAL A 19 23.61 15.57 10.44
N LEU A 20 22.74 15.64 9.43
CA LEU A 20 21.59 14.74 9.27
C LEU A 20 22.04 13.28 9.11
N SER A 21 23.04 13.01 8.28
CA SER A 21 23.55 11.65 8.04
C SER A 21 24.22 11.03 9.26
N ASN A 22 24.76 11.85 10.16
CA ASN A 22 25.39 11.41 11.41
C ASN A 22 24.37 11.25 12.56
N ASP A 23 23.15 11.77 12.42
CA ASP A 23 22.10 11.58 13.42
C ASP A 23 21.48 10.18 13.31
N LYS A 24 21.89 9.30 14.23
CA LYS A 24 21.42 7.92 14.31
C LYS A 24 19.90 7.79 14.47
N ARG A 25 19.26 8.76 15.12
CA ARG A 25 17.80 8.75 15.35
C ARG A 25 17.07 8.96 14.02
N ILE A 26 17.50 9.95 13.25
CA ILE A 26 16.90 10.27 11.94
C ILE A 26 17.16 9.15 10.95
N MET A 27 18.39 8.62 10.91
CA MET A 27 18.74 7.51 10.02
C MET A 27 17.97 6.23 10.33
N ASN A 28 17.75 5.90 11.61
CA ASN A 28 16.90 4.78 12.00
C ASN A 28 15.43 5.02 11.63
N GLY A 29 14.93 6.25 11.83
CA GLY A 29 13.58 6.63 11.38
C GLY A 29 13.39 6.44 9.88
N LEU A 30 14.33 6.95 9.07
CA LEU A 30 14.32 6.79 7.61
C LEU A 30 14.33 5.31 7.19
N LYS A 31 15.20 4.51 7.82
CA LYS A 31 15.25 3.06 7.58
C LYS A 31 13.92 2.38 7.87
N ASN A 32 13.30 2.68 9.00
CA ASN A 32 12.00 2.12 9.38
C ASN A 32 10.90 2.55 8.40
N SER A 33 10.87 3.83 7.99
CA SER A 33 9.92 4.32 6.99
C SER A 33 10.08 3.63 5.64
N LEU A 34 11.31 3.36 5.20
CA LEU A 34 11.57 2.61 3.98
C LEU A 34 11.10 1.15 4.07
N ILE A 35 11.30 0.49 5.22
CA ILE A 35 10.84 -0.89 5.45
C ILE A 35 9.31 -0.93 5.46
N VAL A 36 8.67 -0.02 6.20
CA VAL A 36 7.20 0.08 6.27
C VAL A 36 6.64 0.41 4.89
N GLY A 37 7.18 1.43 4.21
CA GLY A 37 6.74 1.82 2.88
C GLY A 37 6.83 0.68 1.87
N SER A 38 7.96 -0.02 1.83
CA SER A 38 8.15 -1.16 0.91
C SER A 38 7.19 -2.32 1.23
N GLY A 39 7.02 -2.66 2.51
CA GLY A 39 6.09 -3.70 2.94
C GLY A 39 4.63 -3.34 2.60
N THR A 40 4.24 -2.10 2.85
CA THR A 40 2.91 -1.58 2.53
C THR A 40 2.65 -1.60 1.02
N VAL A 41 3.62 -1.22 0.20
CA VAL A 41 3.50 -1.28 -1.28
C VAL A 41 3.21 -2.70 -1.74
N ILE A 42 4.02 -3.67 -1.30
CA ILE A 42 3.86 -5.05 -1.72
C ILE A 42 2.48 -5.57 -1.33
N LEU A 43 2.07 -5.38 -0.08
CA LEU A 43 0.81 -5.88 0.43
C LEU A 43 -0.39 -5.18 -0.24
N SER A 44 -0.35 -3.85 -0.36
CA SER A 44 -1.44 -3.07 -0.94
C SER A 44 -1.62 -3.32 -2.44
N VAL A 45 -0.54 -3.48 -3.20
CA VAL A 45 -0.61 -3.80 -4.63
C VAL A 45 -1.21 -5.19 -4.85
N VAL A 46 -0.78 -6.19 -4.05
CA VAL A 46 -1.33 -7.55 -4.14
C VAL A 46 -2.80 -7.57 -3.76
N LEU A 47 -3.18 -6.99 -2.63
CA LEU A 47 -4.57 -6.94 -2.17
C LEU A 47 -5.45 -6.11 -3.09
N GLY A 48 -4.98 -4.97 -3.57
CA GLY A 48 -5.68 -4.10 -4.51
C GLY A 48 -5.93 -4.79 -5.84
N LEU A 49 -4.93 -5.50 -6.38
CA LEU A 49 -5.07 -6.28 -7.61
C LEU A 49 -6.06 -7.43 -7.42
N ALA A 50 -5.94 -8.19 -6.33
CA ALA A 50 -6.87 -9.28 -6.01
C ALA A 50 -8.31 -8.77 -5.88
N GLY A 51 -8.52 -7.65 -5.18
CA GLY A 51 -9.82 -6.99 -5.05
C GLY A 51 -10.39 -6.53 -6.38
N ALA A 52 -9.56 -5.92 -7.24
CA ALA A 52 -9.97 -5.49 -8.57
C ALA A 52 -10.40 -6.67 -9.46
N LEU A 53 -9.61 -7.74 -9.50
CA LEU A 53 -9.92 -8.96 -10.26
C LEU A 53 -11.18 -9.64 -9.72
N MET A 54 -11.32 -9.74 -8.41
CA MET A 54 -12.53 -10.29 -7.79
C MET A 54 -13.78 -9.50 -8.21
N LEU A 55 -13.72 -8.18 -8.19
CA LEU A 55 -14.86 -7.33 -8.57
C LEU A 55 -15.23 -7.42 -10.05
N THR A 56 -14.30 -7.80 -10.94
CA THR A 56 -14.62 -8.03 -12.36
C THR A 56 -15.34 -9.35 -12.61
N GLN A 57 -15.17 -10.34 -11.74
CA GLN A 57 -15.72 -11.70 -11.91
C GLN A 57 -17.01 -11.95 -11.12
N ILE A 58 -17.38 -11.07 -10.21
CA ILE A 58 -18.55 -11.25 -9.33
C ILE A 58 -19.83 -10.77 -10.01
N TYR A 59 -20.96 -11.42 -9.65
CA TYR A 59 -22.30 -11.07 -10.09
C TYR A 59 -22.62 -9.58 -9.82
N PRO A 60 -23.29 -8.88 -10.76
CA PRO A 60 -23.56 -7.44 -10.65
C PRO A 60 -24.22 -6.99 -9.36
N LYS A 61 -25.11 -7.83 -8.79
CA LYS A 61 -25.82 -7.52 -7.53
C LYS A 61 -24.91 -7.45 -6.32
N LEU A 62 -23.88 -8.29 -6.25
CA LEU A 62 -22.91 -8.32 -5.14
C LEU A 62 -21.76 -7.33 -5.35
N ARG A 63 -21.49 -6.98 -6.60
CA ARG A 63 -20.39 -6.09 -6.99
C ARG A 63 -20.47 -4.74 -6.29
N ALA A 64 -21.67 -4.11 -6.27
CA ALA A 64 -21.85 -2.81 -5.64
C ALA A 64 -21.58 -2.86 -4.12
N THR A 65 -22.09 -3.87 -3.43
CA THR A 65 -21.89 -4.04 -1.98
C THR A 65 -20.42 -4.28 -1.66
N LEU A 66 -19.75 -5.19 -2.36
CA LEU A 66 -18.33 -5.47 -2.14
C LEU A 66 -17.44 -4.28 -2.47
N TYR A 67 -17.75 -3.56 -3.56
CA TYR A 67 -17.07 -2.32 -3.90
C TYR A 67 -17.16 -1.29 -2.76
N THR A 68 -18.35 -1.11 -2.17
CA THR A 68 -18.55 -0.19 -1.05
C THR A 68 -17.75 -0.63 0.18
N ILE A 69 -17.74 -1.92 0.50
CA ILE A 69 -16.99 -2.46 1.65
C ILE A 69 -15.47 -2.24 1.47
N VAL A 70 -14.95 -2.53 0.28
CA VAL A 70 -13.51 -2.41 0.03
C VAL A 70 -13.05 -0.94 -0.03
N ILE A 71 -13.93 -0.02 -0.44
CA ILE A 71 -13.63 1.42 -0.46
C ILE A 71 -13.84 2.08 0.91
N ALA A 72 -14.65 1.52 1.79
CA ALA A 72 -14.98 2.12 3.08
C ALA A 72 -13.75 2.59 3.90
N PRO A 73 -12.61 1.89 3.94
CA PRO A 73 -11.43 2.34 4.67
C PRO A 73 -10.89 3.71 4.22
N ILE A 74 -11.08 4.11 2.96
CA ILE A 74 -10.66 5.44 2.47
C ILE A 74 -11.42 6.57 3.17
N LEU A 75 -12.65 6.31 3.59
CA LEU A 75 -13.53 7.30 4.22
C LEU A 75 -13.27 7.45 5.72
N ILE A 76 -12.50 6.54 6.31
CA ILE A 76 -12.20 6.54 7.75
C ILE A 76 -10.93 7.36 8.00
N PRO A 77 -10.95 8.30 8.98
CA PRO A 77 -9.74 9.03 9.37
C PRO A 77 -8.59 8.09 9.75
N GLY A 78 -7.38 8.35 9.25
CA GLY A 78 -6.20 7.48 9.45
C GLY A 78 -5.90 7.19 10.92
N VAL A 79 -6.05 8.18 11.81
CA VAL A 79 -5.88 7.99 13.26
C VAL A 79 -6.83 6.93 13.82
N VAL A 80 -8.09 6.91 13.35
CA VAL A 80 -9.09 5.91 13.80
C VAL A 80 -8.69 4.53 13.30
N LEU A 81 -8.23 4.40 12.06
CA LEU A 81 -7.72 3.15 11.51
C LEU A 81 -6.50 2.64 12.29
N GLY A 82 -5.55 3.52 12.60
CA GLY A 82 -4.35 3.16 13.37
C GLY A 82 -4.71 2.62 14.76
N ILE A 83 -5.52 3.35 15.53
CA ILE A 83 -5.97 2.93 16.86
C ILE A 83 -6.78 1.63 16.79
N SER A 84 -7.69 1.51 15.82
CA SER A 84 -8.51 0.31 15.64
C SER A 84 -7.65 -0.91 15.30
N THR A 85 -6.62 -0.75 14.47
CA THR A 85 -5.68 -1.81 14.12
C THR A 85 -4.92 -2.28 15.37
N LEU A 86 -4.40 -1.37 16.17
CA LEU A 86 -3.70 -1.71 17.41
C LEU A 86 -4.60 -2.48 18.38
N ILE A 87 -5.82 -1.99 18.63
CA ILE A 87 -6.77 -2.64 19.55
C ILE A 87 -7.17 -4.02 19.03
N PHE A 88 -7.43 -4.14 17.73
CA PHE A 88 -7.84 -5.40 17.12
C PHE A 88 -6.76 -6.48 17.29
N TRP A 89 -5.53 -6.16 16.93
CA TRP A 89 -4.43 -7.11 17.00
C TRP A 89 -4.00 -7.43 18.44
N ASP A 90 -4.09 -6.47 19.36
CA ASP A 90 -3.87 -6.70 20.79
C ASP A 90 -4.93 -7.68 21.34
N ARG A 91 -6.20 -7.45 21.06
CA ARG A 91 -7.28 -8.37 21.47
C ARG A 91 -7.13 -9.74 20.86
N LEU A 92 -6.77 -9.83 19.59
CA LEU A 92 -6.53 -11.10 18.93
C LEU A 92 -5.36 -11.86 19.56
N ASN A 93 -4.27 -11.16 19.90
CA ASN A 93 -3.11 -11.73 20.58
C ASN A 93 -3.49 -12.34 21.95
N ILE A 94 -4.27 -11.61 22.75
CA ILE A 94 -4.79 -12.07 24.03
C ILE A 94 -5.69 -13.29 23.84
N MET A 95 -6.60 -13.25 22.87
CA MET A 95 -7.56 -14.34 22.60
C MET A 95 -6.85 -15.62 22.13
N LEU A 96 -5.76 -15.51 21.39
CA LEU A 96 -4.93 -16.64 20.94
C LEU A 96 -3.95 -17.13 22.01
N GLY A 97 -3.87 -16.48 23.17
CA GLY A 97 -2.95 -16.84 24.25
C GLY A 97 -1.47 -16.70 23.88
N LEU A 98 -1.16 -15.81 22.92
CA LEU A 98 0.21 -15.59 22.47
C LEU A 98 0.95 -14.71 23.48
N SER A 99 2.25 -14.99 23.67
CA SER A 99 3.11 -14.16 24.52
C SER A 99 3.33 -12.76 23.95
N GLY A 100 3.65 -11.77 24.80
CA GLY A 100 3.88 -10.41 24.40
C GLY A 100 4.99 -10.19 23.35
N ASP A 101 5.89 -11.16 23.17
CA ASP A 101 6.95 -11.15 22.14
C ASP A 101 6.50 -11.73 20.78
N SER A 102 5.19 -11.95 20.57
CA SER A 102 4.69 -12.44 19.29
C SER A 102 4.90 -11.41 18.16
N PHE A 103 5.05 -11.91 16.92
CA PHE A 103 5.17 -11.04 15.74
C PHE A 103 3.96 -10.10 15.56
N LEU A 104 2.82 -10.45 16.16
CA LEU A 104 1.60 -9.61 16.17
C LEU A 104 1.72 -8.35 17.05
N HIS A 105 2.78 -8.25 17.87
CA HIS A 105 3.10 -7.05 18.67
C HIS A 105 4.22 -6.20 18.02
N ASN A 106 4.74 -6.62 16.87
CA ASN A 106 5.77 -5.86 16.18
C ASN A 106 5.17 -4.60 15.55
N GLY A 107 5.60 -3.41 16.01
CA GLY A 107 5.09 -2.13 15.55
C GLY A 107 5.23 -1.93 14.03
N ILE A 108 6.34 -2.38 13.40
CA ILE A 108 6.53 -2.30 11.95
C ILE A 108 5.47 -3.14 11.23
N PHE A 109 5.22 -4.37 11.70
CA PHE A 109 4.22 -5.25 11.12
C PHE A 109 2.81 -4.67 11.22
N LEU A 110 2.45 -4.15 12.41
CA LEU A 110 1.14 -3.53 12.64
C LEU A 110 0.93 -2.27 11.78
N THR A 111 1.99 -1.45 11.62
CA THR A 111 1.94 -0.27 10.76
C THR A 111 1.74 -0.66 9.30
N ILE A 112 2.44 -1.69 8.79
CA ILE A 112 2.25 -2.20 7.43
C ILE A 112 0.80 -2.66 7.24
N LEU A 113 0.23 -3.42 8.17
CA LEU A 113 -1.15 -3.88 8.09
C LEU A 113 -2.15 -2.73 8.12
N GLY A 114 -2.01 -1.81 9.08
CA GLY A 114 -2.89 -0.66 9.23
C GLY A 114 -2.91 0.23 7.99
N GLN A 115 -1.73 0.57 7.47
CA GLN A 115 -1.62 1.38 6.25
C GLN A 115 -2.14 0.63 5.02
N SER A 116 -1.87 -0.66 4.90
CA SER A 116 -2.33 -1.46 3.76
C SER A 116 -3.86 -1.53 3.68
N THR A 117 -4.57 -1.41 4.79
CA THR A 117 -6.03 -1.48 4.83
C THR A 117 -6.69 -0.42 3.94
N PHE A 118 -6.21 0.82 3.95
CA PHE A 118 -6.78 1.89 3.10
C PHE A 118 -6.01 2.09 1.79
N ILE A 119 -4.69 1.87 1.78
CA ILE A 119 -3.86 2.03 0.56
C ILE A 119 -4.23 0.96 -0.48
N ALA A 120 -4.57 -0.27 -0.05
CA ALA A 120 -5.05 -1.31 -0.96
C ALA A 120 -6.31 -0.89 -1.72
N SER A 121 -7.20 -0.11 -1.10
CA SER A 121 -8.39 0.42 -1.76
C SER A 121 -8.03 1.41 -2.88
N TYR A 122 -7.03 2.28 -2.69
CA TYR A 122 -6.51 3.14 -3.76
C TYR A 122 -5.91 2.33 -4.90
N CYS A 123 -5.07 1.34 -4.58
CA CYS A 123 -4.50 0.44 -5.58
C CYS A 123 -5.60 -0.28 -6.37
N MET A 124 -6.65 -0.77 -5.70
CA MET A 124 -7.80 -1.41 -6.33
C MET A 124 -8.48 -0.48 -7.35
N LEU A 125 -8.69 0.80 -7.01
CA LEU A 125 -9.30 1.78 -7.93
C LEU A 125 -8.44 1.98 -9.19
N VAL A 126 -7.13 2.08 -9.04
CA VAL A 126 -6.18 2.19 -10.17
C VAL A 126 -6.29 0.96 -11.08
N PHE A 127 -6.33 -0.24 -10.49
CA PHE A 127 -6.46 -1.48 -11.25
C PHE A 127 -7.83 -1.61 -11.91
N LEU A 128 -8.93 -1.26 -11.23
CA LEU A 128 -10.26 -1.27 -11.84
C LEU A 128 -10.36 -0.35 -13.04
N ALA A 129 -9.82 0.87 -12.94
CA ALA A 129 -9.79 1.82 -14.05
C ALA A 129 -9.01 1.26 -15.27
N ARG A 130 -7.93 0.51 -15.01
CA ARG A 130 -7.16 -0.13 -16.08
C ARG A 130 -7.86 -1.33 -16.65
N LEU A 131 -8.45 -2.20 -15.81
CA LEU A 131 -9.19 -3.40 -16.23
C LEU A 131 -10.43 -3.07 -17.07
N GLN A 132 -11.07 -1.93 -16.86
CA GLN A 132 -12.19 -1.47 -17.69
C GLN A 132 -11.81 -1.24 -19.17
N ARG A 133 -10.52 -1.07 -19.44
CA ARG A 133 -9.97 -0.88 -20.80
C ARG A 133 -9.37 -2.15 -21.37
N PHE A 134 -9.43 -3.25 -20.63
CA PHE A 134 -8.90 -4.53 -21.07
C PHE A 134 -9.94 -5.25 -21.93
N ASP A 135 -9.50 -5.69 -23.12
CA ASP A 135 -10.30 -6.50 -24.00
C ASP A 135 -10.23 -7.97 -23.56
N MET A 136 -11.35 -8.49 -23.08
CA MET A 136 -11.42 -9.87 -22.57
C MET A 136 -11.22 -10.90 -23.70
N ASP A 137 -11.52 -10.55 -24.95
CA ASP A 137 -11.34 -11.42 -26.11
C ASP A 137 -9.86 -11.84 -26.27
N LEU A 138 -8.91 -11.02 -25.82
CA LEU A 138 -7.49 -11.36 -25.80
C LEU A 138 -7.18 -12.56 -24.90
N THR A 139 -7.91 -12.69 -23.80
CA THR A 139 -7.76 -13.83 -22.88
C THR A 139 -8.38 -15.08 -23.49
N GLU A 140 -9.56 -14.96 -24.10
CA GLU A 140 -10.25 -16.06 -24.79
C GLU A 140 -9.41 -16.56 -25.96
N ALA A 141 -8.90 -15.67 -26.80
CA ALA A 141 -8.00 -16.02 -27.89
C ALA A 141 -6.73 -16.76 -27.41
N ALA A 142 -6.17 -16.38 -26.29
CA ALA A 142 -5.04 -17.09 -25.71
C ALA A 142 -5.40 -18.52 -25.27
N LEU A 143 -6.60 -18.71 -24.71
CA LEU A 143 -7.11 -20.02 -24.29
C LEU A 143 -7.37 -20.90 -25.53
N ASP A 144 -7.95 -20.35 -26.60
CA ASP A 144 -8.19 -21.04 -27.86
C ASP A 144 -6.90 -21.53 -28.53
N LEU A 145 -5.80 -20.77 -28.33
CA LEU A 145 -4.46 -21.16 -28.77
C LEU A 145 -3.80 -22.20 -27.85
N GLY A 146 -4.53 -22.74 -26.86
CA GLY A 146 -4.05 -23.79 -25.96
C GLY A 146 -3.29 -23.27 -24.71
N ALA A 147 -3.35 -21.97 -24.41
CA ALA A 147 -2.80 -21.47 -23.16
C ALA A 147 -3.65 -21.92 -21.97
N THR A 148 -3.01 -22.23 -20.84
CA THR A 148 -3.73 -22.42 -19.58
C THR A 148 -4.17 -21.07 -19.00
N ASN A 149 -5.16 -21.06 -18.08
CA ASN A 149 -5.61 -19.84 -17.40
C ASN A 149 -4.45 -19.08 -16.74
N VAL A 150 -3.49 -19.79 -16.14
CA VAL A 150 -2.30 -19.19 -15.54
C VAL A 150 -1.39 -18.55 -16.58
N GLN A 151 -1.26 -19.19 -17.76
CA GLN A 151 -0.46 -18.63 -18.86
C GLN A 151 -1.14 -17.39 -19.47
N ALA A 152 -2.44 -17.41 -19.69
CA ALA A 152 -3.20 -16.25 -20.16
C ALA A 152 -3.09 -15.09 -19.14
N PHE A 153 -3.26 -15.36 -17.85
CA PHE A 153 -3.06 -14.37 -16.79
C PHE A 153 -1.66 -13.76 -16.84
N ARG A 154 -0.60 -14.59 -16.82
CA ARG A 154 0.79 -14.09 -16.74
C ARG A 154 1.30 -13.47 -18.02
N LYS A 155 0.88 -13.95 -19.20
CA LYS A 155 1.42 -13.52 -20.49
C LYS A 155 0.57 -12.47 -21.20
N VAL A 156 -0.71 -12.34 -20.86
CA VAL A 156 -1.61 -11.37 -21.47
C VAL A 156 -2.04 -10.31 -20.46
N LEU A 157 -2.67 -10.70 -19.36
CA LEU A 157 -3.25 -9.74 -18.41
C LEU A 157 -2.19 -8.99 -17.59
N VAL A 158 -1.19 -9.69 -17.03
CA VAL A 158 -0.15 -9.05 -16.20
C VAL A 158 0.67 -8.02 -17.00
N PRO A 159 1.16 -8.30 -18.23
CA PRO A 159 1.85 -7.28 -19.02
C PRO A 159 1.00 -6.05 -19.33
N PHE A 160 -0.30 -6.25 -19.59
CA PHE A 160 -1.25 -5.16 -19.79
C PHE A 160 -1.38 -4.30 -18.51
N LEU A 161 -1.36 -4.92 -17.35
CA LEU A 161 -1.48 -4.25 -16.05
C LEU A 161 -0.17 -3.62 -15.53
N MET A 162 1.00 -3.95 -16.11
CA MET A 162 2.31 -3.46 -15.63
C MET A 162 2.37 -1.94 -15.42
N PRO A 163 1.87 -1.08 -16.34
CA PRO A 163 1.88 0.36 -16.11
C PRO A 163 1.01 0.78 -14.92
N ALA A 164 -0.12 0.09 -14.70
CA ALA A 164 -1.00 0.33 -13.55
C ALA A 164 -0.37 -0.17 -12.24
N ILE A 165 0.36 -1.30 -12.28
CA ILE A 165 1.11 -1.84 -11.14
C ILE A 165 2.19 -0.83 -10.73
N ALA A 166 2.96 -0.29 -11.69
CA ALA A 166 3.96 0.72 -11.40
C ALA A 166 3.35 1.99 -10.80
N SER A 167 2.26 2.49 -11.38
CA SER A 167 1.56 3.67 -10.86
C SER A 167 0.98 3.44 -9.46
N ALA A 168 0.35 2.29 -9.23
CA ALA A 168 -0.19 1.91 -7.92
C ALA A 168 0.93 1.77 -6.87
N ALA A 169 2.07 1.21 -7.24
CA ALA A 169 3.22 1.06 -6.35
C ALA A 169 3.80 2.42 -5.93
N VAL A 170 3.95 3.35 -6.87
CA VAL A 170 4.41 4.72 -6.58
C VAL A 170 3.42 5.45 -5.66
N LEU A 171 2.12 5.39 -5.98
CA LEU A 171 1.08 6.01 -5.14
C LEU A 171 1.06 5.39 -3.72
N ALA A 172 1.16 4.07 -3.63
CA ALA A 172 1.18 3.37 -2.35
C ALA A 172 2.42 3.76 -1.52
N PHE A 173 3.59 3.88 -2.16
CA PHE A 173 4.82 4.30 -1.50
C PHE A 173 4.70 5.72 -0.96
N LEU A 174 4.25 6.66 -1.78
CA LEU A 174 4.07 8.06 -1.37
C LEU A 174 3.06 8.17 -0.22
N ALA A 175 1.90 7.51 -0.35
CA ALA A 175 0.87 7.52 0.68
C ALA A 175 1.33 6.89 2.00
N SER A 176 2.19 5.86 1.95
CA SER A 176 2.79 5.25 3.13
C SER A 176 3.89 6.13 3.74
N PHE A 177 4.74 6.71 2.92
CA PHE A 177 5.89 7.50 3.35
C PHE A 177 5.48 8.82 4.02
N GLU A 178 4.40 9.46 3.55
CA GLU A 178 3.83 10.66 4.15
C GLU A 178 3.00 10.38 5.41
N ASN A 179 2.62 9.12 5.65
CA ASN A 179 1.70 8.77 6.70
C ASN A 179 2.39 8.70 8.06
N TYR A 180 2.06 9.65 8.92
CA TYR A 180 2.51 9.70 10.32
C TYR A 180 1.39 9.38 11.33
N ASN A 181 0.17 9.07 10.84
CA ASN A 181 -1.02 8.87 11.69
C ASN A 181 -1.30 7.40 12.05
N THR A 182 -0.57 6.45 11.47
CA THR A 182 -0.78 5.01 11.69
C THR A 182 0.46 4.33 12.25
#